data_3c49e559bcb3e97a6a87c00c4f6137bc
#
_entry.id   3c49e559bcb3e97a6a87c00c4f6137bc
#
_cell.length_a   1.000
_cell.length_b   1.000
_cell.length_c   1.000
_cell.angle_alpha   90.00
_cell.angle_beta   90.00
_cell.angle_gamma   90.00
#
_symmetry.space_group_name_H-M   'P 1'
#
loop_
_entity.id
_entity.type
_entity.pdbx_description
1 polymer ?
#
loop_
_entity_poly.entity_id
_entity_poly.type
_entity_poly.pdbx_seq_one_letter_code
_entity_poly.pdbx_strand_id
1 'polypeptide(L)'
;MNSLFSQEVPLSWYLLLSAVLFSLGVIGFLIKRNLITAFMSIELMLNAVNLSFVTFAHEWHAVKGQIFVFFVMMVAAAEAAVGLAIIIAVFRARATLAVDRIDLMKL
;
A
#
# COMPACT_ATOMS: atom_id res chain seq x y z
N MET A 1 5.07 2.45 39.58
CA MET A 1 4.40 3.19 38.49
C MET A 1 4.96 2.85 37.11
N ASN A 2 6.06 2.10 37.01
CA ASN A 2 6.71 1.74 35.75
C ASN A 2 6.23 0.43 35.08
N SER A 3 5.36 -0.32 35.72
CA SER A 3 4.91 -1.64 35.23
C SER A 3 3.77 -1.57 34.19
N LEU A 4 3.10 -0.41 34.08
CA LEU A 4 1.98 -0.25 33.14
C LEU A 4 2.45 0.08 31.70
N PHE A 5 3.70 0.55 31.54
CA PHE A 5 4.25 0.93 30.24
C PHE A 5 5.30 -0.05 29.71
N SER A 6 5.59 -1.13 30.46
CA SER A 6 6.62 -2.11 30.08
C SER A 6 6.03 -3.42 29.51
N GLN A 7 4.74 -3.45 29.22
CA GLN A 7 4.19 -4.60 28.49
C GLN A 7 4.52 -4.44 27.02
N GLU A 8 5.60 -5.08 26.60
CA GLU A 8 5.87 -5.22 25.18
C GLU A 8 4.70 -5.98 24.54
N VAL A 9 4.19 -5.40 23.45
CA VAL A 9 3.12 -6.03 22.67
C VAL A 9 3.67 -7.32 22.07
N PRO A 10 2.99 -8.47 22.26
CA PRO A 10 3.47 -9.74 21.69
C PRO A 10 3.60 -9.69 20.17
N LEU A 11 4.59 -10.41 19.62
CA LEU A 11 4.80 -10.58 18.19
C LEU A 11 3.51 -10.95 17.44
N SER A 12 2.72 -11.81 18.03
CA SER A 12 1.47 -12.30 17.44
C SER A 12 0.47 -11.20 17.11
N TRP A 13 0.43 -10.12 17.89
CA TRP A 13 -0.48 -8.99 17.64
C TRP A 13 -0.09 -8.20 16.39
N TYR A 14 1.21 -8.00 16.19
CA TYR A 14 1.71 -7.34 14.97
C TYR A 14 1.46 -8.18 13.72
N LEU A 15 1.68 -9.50 13.82
CA LEU A 15 1.40 -10.41 12.71
C LEU A 15 -0.10 -10.51 12.42
N LEU A 16 -0.95 -10.49 13.45
CA LEU A 16 -2.39 -10.46 13.27
C LEU A 16 -2.83 -9.18 12.56
N LEU A 17 -2.30 -8.02 12.98
CA LEU A 17 -2.58 -6.75 12.32
C LEU A 17 -2.15 -6.79 10.85
N SER A 18 -0.96 -7.29 10.57
CA SER A 18 -0.47 -7.48 9.21
C SER A 18 -1.39 -8.36 8.37
N ALA A 19 -1.85 -9.49 8.92
CA ALA A 19 -2.77 -10.40 8.25
C ALA A 19 -4.12 -9.73 7.95
N VAL A 20 -4.65 -8.95 8.88
CA VAL A 20 -5.91 -8.20 8.71
C VAL A 20 -5.75 -7.14 7.62
N LEU A 21 -4.68 -6.35 7.64
CA LEU A 21 -4.41 -5.32 6.63
C LEU A 21 -4.23 -5.92 5.24
N PHE A 22 -3.51 -7.03 5.13
CA PHE A 22 -3.32 -7.74 3.86
C PHE A 22 -4.66 -8.24 3.32
N SER A 23 -5.46 -8.85 4.17
CA SER A 23 -6.79 -9.36 3.80
C SER A 23 -7.71 -8.24 3.33
N LEU A 24 -7.71 -7.10 4.00
CA LEU A 24 -8.48 -5.92 3.59
C LEU A 24 -8.02 -5.39 2.21
N GLY A 25 -6.71 -5.40 1.98
CA GLY A 25 -6.14 -5.04 0.68
C GLY A 25 -6.61 -5.97 -0.44
N VAL A 26 -6.58 -7.28 -0.20
CA VAL A 26 -7.05 -8.30 -1.16
C VAL A 26 -8.54 -8.11 -1.44
N ILE A 27 -9.36 -7.94 -0.41
CA ILE A 27 -10.80 -7.72 -0.55
C ILE A 27 -11.08 -6.44 -1.36
N GLY A 28 -10.40 -5.34 -1.03
CA GLY A 28 -10.54 -4.08 -1.75
C GLY A 28 -10.17 -4.21 -3.23
N PHE A 29 -9.11 -4.94 -3.53
CA PHE A 29 -8.67 -5.21 -4.89
C PHE A 29 -9.69 -6.01 -5.69
N LEU A 30 -10.30 -7.03 -5.08
CA LEU A 30 -11.25 -7.93 -5.76
C LEU A 30 -12.63 -7.31 -5.95
N ILE A 31 -13.07 -6.46 -5.01
CA ILE A 31 -14.43 -5.90 -5.03
C ILE A 31 -14.54 -4.70 -5.96
N LYS A 32 -13.56 -3.82 -5.95
CA LYS A 32 -13.60 -2.56 -6.71
C LYS A 32 -12.83 -2.67 -8.02
N ARG A 33 -13.47 -2.28 -9.11
CA ARG A 33 -12.86 -2.24 -10.45
C ARG A 33 -12.27 -0.87 -10.81
N ASN A 34 -12.13 0.01 -9.84
CA ASN A 34 -11.55 1.33 -10.03
C ASN A 34 -10.02 1.24 -9.94
N LEU A 35 -9.32 1.88 -10.86
CA LEU A 35 -7.86 1.88 -10.94
C LEU A 35 -7.22 2.46 -9.68
N ILE A 36 -7.77 3.54 -9.13
CA ILE A 36 -7.27 4.19 -7.91
C ILE A 36 -7.44 3.25 -6.72
N THR A 37 -8.60 2.62 -6.58
CA THR A 37 -8.87 1.69 -5.49
C THR A 37 -7.98 0.45 -5.60
N ALA A 38 -7.75 -0.07 -6.80
CA ALA A 38 -6.82 -1.18 -7.02
C ALA A 38 -5.40 -0.80 -6.58
N PHE A 39 -4.94 0.39 -6.96
CA PHE A 39 -3.63 0.90 -6.57
C PHE A 39 -3.51 1.04 -5.05
N MET A 40 -4.49 1.65 -4.39
CA MET A 40 -4.52 1.80 -2.93
C MET A 40 -4.56 0.44 -2.21
N SER A 41 -5.26 -0.53 -2.77
CA SER A 41 -5.35 -1.90 -2.22
C SER A 41 -3.99 -2.60 -2.28
N ILE A 42 -3.26 -2.45 -3.38
CA ILE A 42 -1.89 -2.99 -3.51
C ILE A 42 -0.96 -2.31 -2.50
N GLU A 43 -1.06 -0.99 -2.33
CA GLU A 43 -0.26 -0.26 -1.34
C GLU A 43 -0.54 -0.76 0.09
N LEU A 44 -1.80 -1.03 0.41
CA LEU A 44 -2.19 -1.58 1.70
C LEU A 44 -1.59 -2.98 1.92
N MET A 45 -1.60 -3.83 0.90
CA MET A 45 -0.98 -5.15 0.95
C MET A 45 0.53 -5.06 1.14
N LEU A 46 1.21 -4.16 0.45
CA LEU A 46 2.65 -3.94 0.59
C LEU A 46 3.00 -3.44 2.00
N ASN A 47 2.21 -2.52 2.55
CA ASN A 47 2.40 -2.05 3.92
C ASN A 47 2.23 -3.17 4.94
N ALA A 48 1.27 -4.07 4.73
CA ALA A 48 1.07 -5.25 5.58
C ALA A 48 2.30 -6.17 5.56
N VAL A 49 2.86 -6.42 4.40
CA VAL A 49 4.09 -7.22 4.24
C VAL A 49 5.26 -6.54 4.94
N ASN A 50 5.42 -5.23 4.77
CA ASN A 50 6.48 -4.46 5.43
C ASN A 50 6.35 -4.53 6.96
N LEU A 51 5.14 -4.45 7.50
CA LEU A 51 4.89 -4.62 8.93
C LEU A 51 5.36 -5.98 9.41
N SER A 52 5.11 -7.05 8.67
CA SER A 52 5.61 -8.39 8.99
C SER A 52 7.14 -8.44 9.03
N PHE A 53 7.80 -7.85 8.03
CA PHE A 53 9.27 -7.81 8.00
C PHE A 53 9.86 -7.04 9.18
N VAL A 54 9.31 -5.88 9.52
CA VAL A 54 9.75 -5.10 10.69
C VAL A 54 9.57 -5.91 11.97
N THR A 55 8.45 -6.60 12.10
CA THR A 55 8.12 -7.42 13.27
C THR A 55 9.13 -8.55 13.45
N PHE A 56 9.43 -9.30 12.39
CA PHE A 56 10.42 -10.37 12.45
C PHE A 56 11.85 -9.84 12.68
N ALA A 57 12.20 -8.72 12.06
CA ALA A 57 13.50 -8.08 12.29
C ALA A 57 13.69 -7.67 13.75
N HIS A 58 12.64 -7.13 14.36
CA HIS A 58 12.64 -6.78 15.78
C HIS A 58 12.80 -8.01 16.68
N GLU A 59 12.04 -9.08 16.40
CA GLU A 59 12.08 -10.31 17.18
C GLU A 59 13.47 -10.98 17.15
N TRP A 60 14.10 -10.99 16.00
CA TRP A 60 15.40 -11.61 15.83
C TRP A 60 16.57 -10.66 16.10
N HIS A 61 16.32 -9.45 16.60
CA HIS A 61 17.30 -8.40 16.82
C HIS A 61 18.23 -8.19 15.61
N ALA A 62 17.65 -8.32 14.41
CA ALA A 62 18.39 -8.27 13.15
C ALA A 62 18.32 -6.88 12.53
N VAL A 63 19.34 -6.06 12.77
CA VAL A 63 19.46 -4.72 12.15
C VAL A 63 19.43 -4.81 10.62
N LYS A 64 19.99 -5.86 10.05
CA LYS A 64 19.96 -6.11 8.59
C LYS A 64 18.54 -6.21 8.05
N GLY A 65 17.62 -6.83 8.79
CA GLY A 65 16.22 -6.91 8.42
C GLY A 65 15.53 -5.55 8.39
N GLN A 66 15.86 -4.67 9.32
CA GLN A 66 15.35 -3.30 9.36
C GLN A 66 15.87 -2.45 8.18
N ILE A 67 17.13 -2.61 7.84
CA ILE A 67 17.72 -1.96 6.66
C ILE A 67 17.03 -2.44 5.39
N PHE A 68 16.79 -3.73 5.27
CA PHE A 68 16.07 -4.32 4.13
C PHE A 68 14.67 -3.71 3.99
N VAL A 69 13.93 -3.60 5.10
CA VAL A 69 12.60 -2.96 5.10
C VAL A 69 12.69 -1.51 4.65
N PHE A 70 13.68 -0.77 5.09
CA PHE A 70 13.90 0.61 4.66
C PHE A 70 14.04 0.72 3.14
N PHE A 71 14.83 -0.15 2.52
CA PHE A 71 14.96 -0.21 1.06
C PHE A 71 13.65 -0.58 0.37
N VAL A 72 12.91 -1.55 0.91
CA VAL A 72 11.59 -1.94 0.37
C VAL A 72 10.62 -0.77 0.43
N MET A 73 10.62 -0.01 1.52
CA MET A 73 9.80 1.20 1.65
C MET A 73 10.18 2.29 0.64
N MET A 74 11.46 2.48 0.38
CA MET A 74 11.92 3.43 -0.65
C MET A 74 11.43 3.04 -2.05
N VAL A 75 11.55 1.76 -2.39
CA VAL A 75 11.05 1.23 -3.68
C VAL A 75 9.54 1.37 -3.76
N ALA A 76 8.81 1.02 -2.70
CA ALA A 76 7.36 1.16 -2.64
C ALA A 76 6.92 2.63 -2.83
N ALA A 77 7.62 3.58 -2.19
CA ALA A 77 7.34 5.00 -2.37
C ALA A 77 7.58 5.47 -3.81
N ALA A 78 8.66 5.01 -4.44
CA ALA A 78 8.96 5.30 -5.83
C ALA A 78 7.90 4.72 -6.78
N GLU A 79 7.49 3.48 -6.56
CA GLU A 79 6.42 2.83 -7.33
C GLU A 79 5.09 3.56 -7.15
N ALA A 80 4.78 3.99 -5.94
CA ALA A 80 3.57 4.78 -5.63
C ALA A 80 3.56 6.09 -6.42
N ALA A 81 4.67 6.82 -6.44
CA ALA A 81 4.80 8.08 -7.17
C ALA A 81 4.63 7.88 -8.67
N VAL A 82 5.32 6.89 -9.26
CA VAL A 82 5.23 6.57 -10.68
C VAL A 82 3.83 6.05 -11.04
N GLY A 83 3.28 5.16 -10.23
CA GLY A 83 1.94 4.60 -10.45
C GLY A 83 0.86 5.68 -10.40
N LEU A 84 0.93 6.59 -9.44
CA LEU A 84 0.00 7.71 -9.35
C LEU A 84 0.13 8.65 -10.55
N ALA A 85 1.35 8.95 -10.99
CA ALA A 85 1.58 9.75 -12.19
C ALA A 85 0.97 9.12 -13.44
N ILE A 86 1.10 7.81 -13.61
CA ILE A 86 0.49 7.06 -14.72
C ILE A 86 -1.04 7.14 -14.64
N ILE A 87 -1.62 6.95 -13.46
CA ILE A 87 -3.07 7.04 -13.25
C ILE A 87 -3.59 8.42 -13.64
N ILE A 88 -2.91 9.48 -13.20
CA ILE A 88 -3.28 10.85 -13.54
C ILE A 88 -3.21 11.08 -15.06
N ALA A 89 -2.14 10.60 -15.70
CA ALA A 89 -1.98 10.72 -17.14
C ALA A 89 -3.09 9.99 -17.91
N VAL A 90 -3.47 8.79 -17.48
CA VAL A 90 -4.57 8.03 -18.10
C VAL A 90 -5.90 8.77 -17.94
N PHE A 91 -6.20 9.30 -16.77
CA PHE A 91 -7.45 10.06 -16.55
C PHE A 91 -7.50 11.34 -17.38
N ARG A 92 -6.39 12.05 -17.51
CA ARG A 92 -6.29 13.24 -18.37
C ARG A 92 -6.53 12.90 -19.85
N ALA A 93 -5.92 11.82 -20.33
CA ALA A 93 -6.11 11.36 -21.69
C ALA A 93 -7.57 10.98 -21.97
N ARG A 94 -8.23 10.28 -21.05
CA ARG A 94 -9.65 9.93 -21.18
C ARG A 94 -10.55 11.15 -21.16
N ALA A 95 -10.29 12.12 -20.29
CA ALA A 95 -11.05 13.36 -20.24
C ALA A 95 -10.97 14.12 -21.57
N THR A 96 -9.76 14.21 -22.15
CA THR A 96 -9.55 14.82 -23.46
C THR A 96 -10.33 14.09 -24.57
N LEU A 97 -10.27 12.76 -24.59
CA LEU A 97 -11.01 11.95 -25.57
C LEU A 97 -12.53 12.10 -25.41
N ALA A 98 -13.02 12.18 -24.17
CA ALA A 98 -14.44 12.39 -23.90
C ALA A 98 -14.92 13.76 -24.42
N VAL A 99 -14.12 14.81 -24.26
CA VAL A 99 -14.42 16.15 -24.79
C VAL A 99 -14.46 16.13 -26.32
N ASP A 100 -13.50 15.47 -26.96
CA ASP A 100 -13.46 15.33 -28.42
C ASP A 100 -14.69 14.59 -28.93
N ARG A 101 -15.15 13.56 -28.25
CA ARG A 101 -16.39 12.84 -28.59
C ARG A 101 -17.62 13.72 -28.48
N ILE A 102 -17.69 14.56 -27.46
CA ILE A 102 -18.82 15.50 -27.28
C ILE A 102 -18.87 16.51 -28.42
N ASP A 103 -17.72 17.06 -28.82
CA ASP A 103 -17.63 18.00 -29.93
C ASP A 103 -18.04 17.35 -31.27
N LEU A 104 -17.64 16.10 -31.52
CA LEU A 104 -18.05 15.35 -32.69
C LEU A 104 -19.55 15.07 -32.71
N MET A 105 -20.17 14.90 -31.55
CA MET A 105 -21.61 14.67 -31.44
C MET A 105 -22.44 15.94 -31.62
N LYS A 106 -21.85 17.11 -31.44
CA LYS A 106 -22.53 18.42 -31.68
C LYS A 106 -22.56 18.83 -33.14
N LEU A 107 -21.78 18.17 -33.97
CA LEU A 107 -21.77 18.38 -35.41
C LEU A 107 -22.94 17.62 -36.08
#